data_3d9d56fec3a9172049615bc3b5023655
#
_entry.id   3d9d56fec3a9172049615bc3b5023655
#
_cell.length_a   1.000
_cell.length_b   1.000
_cell.length_c   1.000
_cell.angle_alpha   90.00
_cell.angle_beta   90.00
_cell.angle_gamma   90.00
#
_symmetry.space_group_name_H-M   'P 1'
#
loop_
_entity.id
_entity.type
_entity.pdbx_description
1 polymer ?
#
loop_
_entity_poly.entity_id
_entity_poly.type
_entity_poly.pdbx_seq_one_letter_code
_entity_poly.pdbx_strand_id
1 'polypeptide(L)'
;MAKSQQTVLEIAGREVVITNPDKVYFPQAGYTKLDLAKYYAAVADGALRGIADRPIVLKRYVNGADQEPFFQKRAPDTHPDWIETVELKFPSGRTAREVVVRNAAQLLWIVNLGCIDLNPHPVRTDDLEHPDELRVDLDPGPGVSFEDVRRVAMVVREVLDDHDLRGWPKTSGSRGIHVNIRIERRWNFDQVRRAALAIPRE
;
A
#
# COMPACT_ATOMS: atom_id res chain seq x y z
N MET A 1 -5.64 8.58 34.06
CA MET A 1 -5.57 8.46 32.60
C MET A 1 -6.94 8.00 32.11
N ALA A 2 -7.62 8.76 31.24
CA ALA A 2 -8.89 8.33 30.67
C ALA A 2 -8.64 7.05 29.86
N LYS A 3 -9.46 6.01 30.07
CA LYS A 3 -9.44 4.81 29.22
C LYS A 3 -9.69 5.25 27.78
N SER A 4 -8.77 4.93 26.87
CA SER A 4 -9.01 5.20 25.45
C SER A 4 -10.28 4.45 25.05
N GLN A 5 -11.22 5.13 24.42
CA GLN A 5 -12.42 4.50 23.87
C GLN A 5 -11.98 3.44 22.86
N GLN A 6 -12.66 2.29 22.88
CA GLN A 6 -12.39 1.17 22.00
C GLN A 6 -13.70 0.63 21.44
N THR A 7 -13.69 0.23 20.19
CA THR A 7 -14.79 -0.48 19.53
C THR A 7 -14.23 -1.76 18.92
N VAL A 8 -14.96 -2.86 19.07
CA VAL A 8 -14.58 -4.15 18.49
C VAL A 8 -15.34 -4.34 17.18
N LEU A 9 -14.63 -4.71 16.12
CA LEU A 9 -15.22 -5.15 14.86
C LEU A 9 -14.91 -6.64 14.67
N GLU A 10 -15.96 -7.42 14.41
CA GLU A 10 -15.81 -8.83 14.07
C GLU A 10 -15.66 -8.96 12.56
N ILE A 11 -14.53 -9.50 12.09
CA ILE A 11 -14.23 -9.66 10.67
C ILE A 11 -13.30 -10.87 10.44
N ALA A 12 -13.57 -11.65 9.41
CA ALA A 12 -12.82 -12.86 9.06
C ALA A 12 -12.65 -13.81 10.27
N GLY A 13 -13.70 -13.95 11.11
CA GLY A 13 -13.71 -14.81 12.28
C GLY A 13 -12.82 -14.33 13.44
N ARG A 14 -12.47 -13.04 13.48
CA ARG A 14 -11.64 -12.44 14.54
C ARG A 14 -12.23 -11.13 15.04
N GLU A 15 -12.02 -10.88 16.32
CA GLU A 15 -12.26 -9.58 16.94
C GLU A 15 -11.06 -8.65 16.72
N VAL A 16 -11.29 -7.54 16.04
CA VAL A 16 -10.28 -6.50 15.83
C VAL A 16 -10.66 -5.26 16.64
N VAL A 17 -9.81 -4.90 17.58
CA VAL A 17 -10.00 -3.73 18.43
C VAL A 17 -9.60 -2.46 17.71
N ILE A 18 -10.55 -1.54 17.51
CA ILE A 18 -10.30 -0.20 16.97
C ILE A 18 -10.16 0.76 18.16
N THR A 19 -8.96 1.28 18.35
CA THR A 19 -8.64 2.25 19.40
C THR A 19 -8.96 3.66 18.95
N ASN A 20 -9.48 4.50 19.86
CA ASN A 20 -9.90 5.88 19.58
C ASN A 20 -10.83 5.97 18.34
N PRO A 21 -11.97 5.23 18.34
CA PRO A 21 -12.84 5.12 17.17
C PRO A 21 -13.37 6.47 16.68
N ASP A 22 -13.67 7.39 17.63
CA ASP A 22 -14.26 8.71 17.36
C ASP A 22 -13.23 9.75 16.95
N LYS A 23 -11.93 9.40 16.89
CA LYS A 23 -10.91 10.32 16.41
C LYS A 23 -11.19 10.71 14.96
N VAL A 24 -11.36 12.02 14.71
CA VAL A 24 -11.57 12.55 13.36
C VAL A 24 -10.30 12.35 12.55
N TYR A 25 -10.40 11.60 11.46
CA TYR A 25 -9.30 11.31 10.54
C TYR A 25 -9.35 12.18 9.28
N PHE A 26 -10.53 12.60 8.85
CA PHE A 26 -10.75 13.45 7.69
C PHE A 26 -11.57 14.69 8.13
N PRO A 27 -10.93 15.76 8.64
CA PRO A 27 -11.62 16.89 9.25
C PRO A 27 -12.62 17.59 8.34
N GLN A 28 -12.31 17.70 7.05
CA GLN A 28 -13.19 18.36 6.08
C GLN A 28 -14.50 17.58 5.82
N ALA A 29 -14.42 16.25 5.87
CA ALA A 29 -15.57 15.36 5.63
C ALA A 29 -16.21 14.87 6.95
N GLY A 30 -15.58 15.11 8.09
CA GLY A 30 -16.04 14.67 9.40
C GLY A 30 -15.88 13.16 9.66
N TYR A 31 -15.18 12.42 8.78
CA TYR A 31 -15.00 10.97 8.98
C TYR A 31 -14.01 10.66 10.07
N THR A 32 -14.38 9.66 10.88
CA THR A 32 -13.63 9.17 12.02
C THR A 32 -12.71 7.99 11.65
N LYS A 33 -11.89 7.59 12.59
CA LYS A 33 -11.10 6.37 12.49
C LYS A 33 -11.98 5.11 12.37
N LEU A 34 -13.13 5.08 13.03
CA LEU A 34 -14.08 3.99 12.88
C LEU A 34 -14.68 3.93 11.48
N ASP A 35 -14.98 5.09 10.89
CA ASP A 35 -15.49 5.15 9.51
C ASP A 35 -14.44 4.64 8.52
N LEU A 36 -13.16 4.98 8.71
CA LEU A 36 -12.06 4.44 7.92
C LEU A 36 -11.96 2.90 8.07
N ALA A 37 -12.06 2.39 9.30
CA ALA A 37 -12.03 0.94 9.54
C ALA A 37 -13.23 0.23 8.86
N LYS A 38 -14.44 0.79 8.97
CA LYS A 38 -15.63 0.27 8.29
C LYS A 38 -15.50 0.30 6.76
N TYR A 39 -14.93 1.38 6.21
CA TYR A 39 -14.65 1.47 4.77
C TYR A 39 -13.73 0.33 4.34
N TYR A 40 -12.60 0.12 5.02
CA TYR A 40 -11.68 -0.97 4.68
C TYR A 40 -12.28 -2.36 4.90
N ALA A 41 -13.17 -2.53 5.87
CA ALA A 41 -13.94 -3.76 6.03
C ALA A 41 -14.82 -4.04 4.82
N ALA A 42 -15.51 -3.00 4.32
CA ALA A 42 -16.42 -3.13 3.17
C ALA A 42 -15.69 -3.40 1.84
N VAL A 43 -14.47 -2.87 1.66
CA VAL A 43 -13.68 -3.04 0.42
C VAL A 43 -12.55 -4.07 0.56
N ALA A 44 -12.54 -4.87 1.64
CA ALA A 44 -11.42 -5.75 1.98
C ALA A 44 -11.04 -6.69 0.84
N ASP A 45 -12.00 -7.31 0.17
CA ASP A 45 -11.73 -8.23 -0.95
C ASP A 45 -11.01 -7.54 -2.11
N GLY A 46 -11.40 -6.31 -2.42
CA GLY A 46 -10.75 -5.50 -3.45
C GLY A 46 -9.33 -5.10 -3.05
N ALA A 47 -9.14 -4.63 -1.82
CA ALA A 47 -7.85 -4.23 -1.29
C ALA A 47 -6.87 -5.42 -1.22
N LEU A 48 -7.34 -6.58 -0.76
CA LEU A 48 -6.53 -7.80 -0.62
C LEU A 48 -5.99 -8.29 -1.97
N ARG A 49 -6.71 -8.12 -3.07
CA ARG A 49 -6.21 -8.49 -4.42
C ARG A 49 -4.88 -7.83 -4.75
N GLY A 50 -4.66 -6.61 -4.28
CA GLY A 50 -3.42 -5.86 -4.54
C GLY A 50 -2.31 -6.08 -3.51
N ILE A 51 -2.63 -6.52 -2.30
CA ILE A 51 -1.68 -6.55 -1.18
C ILE A 51 -1.44 -7.92 -0.55
N ALA A 52 -2.29 -8.92 -0.82
CA ALA A 52 -2.16 -10.23 -0.19
C ALA A 52 -0.80 -10.86 -0.46
N ASP A 53 -0.24 -11.51 0.56
CA ASP A 53 1.06 -12.17 0.54
C ASP A 53 2.26 -11.25 0.27
N ARG A 54 2.08 -9.93 0.39
CA ARG A 54 3.17 -8.96 0.19
C ARG A 54 3.62 -8.35 1.51
N PRO A 55 4.91 -8.15 1.71
CA PRO A 55 5.39 -7.30 2.79
C PRO A 55 4.87 -5.87 2.58
N ILE A 56 4.49 -5.20 3.65
CA ILE A 56 3.89 -3.85 3.59
C ILE A 56 4.68 -2.87 4.46
N VAL A 57 5.10 -1.77 3.86
CA VAL A 57 5.56 -0.60 4.60
C VAL A 57 4.36 0.13 5.17
N LEU A 58 4.30 0.30 6.49
CA LEU A 58 3.22 1.00 7.16
C LEU A 58 3.42 2.52 7.04
N LYS A 59 2.61 3.19 6.22
CA LYS A 59 2.55 4.65 6.17
C LYS A 59 1.43 5.09 7.12
N ARG A 60 1.83 5.62 8.29
CA ARG A 60 0.93 5.82 9.42
C ARG A 60 0.57 7.30 9.60
N TYR A 61 -0.70 7.60 9.50
CA TYR A 61 -1.32 8.91 9.75
C TYR A 61 -1.90 8.96 11.16
N VAL A 62 -1.05 8.88 12.17
CA VAL A 62 -1.51 8.77 13.56
C VAL A 62 -2.33 9.98 14.05
N ASN A 63 -2.18 11.13 13.41
CA ASN A 63 -2.86 12.37 13.79
C ASN A 63 -4.01 12.77 12.85
N GLY A 64 -4.30 11.99 11.81
CA GLY A 64 -5.32 12.26 10.80
C GLY A 64 -4.73 12.39 9.39
N ALA A 65 -5.60 12.35 8.37
CA ALA A 65 -5.19 12.29 6.97
C ALA A 65 -4.56 13.60 6.45
N ASP A 66 -4.85 14.73 7.09
CA ASP A 66 -4.32 16.06 6.79
C ASP A 66 -2.99 16.35 7.48
N GLN A 67 -2.53 15.44 8.35
CA GLN A 67 -1.27 15.56 9.07
C GLN A 67 -0.18 14.74 8.41
N GLU A 68 1.07 15.12 8.65
CA GLU A 68 2.21 14.45 8.06
C GLU A 68 2.33 12.98 8.56
N PRO A 69 2.38 11.99 7.65
CA PRO A 69 2.55 10.59 8.03
C PRO A 69 4.02 10.27 8.30
N PHE A 70 4.26 9.15 8.99
CA PHE A 70 5.58 8.57 9.05
C PHE A 70 5.60 7.14 8.51
N PHE A 71 6.73 6.74 7.94
CA PHE A 71 6.94 5.39 7.42
C PHE A 71 7.54 4.49 8.49
N GLN A 72 6.84 3.41 8.81
CA GLN A 72 7.32 2.35 9.70
C GLN A 72 7.55 1.09 8.88
N LYS A 73 8.81 0.75 8.63
CA LYS A 73 9.20 -0.47 7.89
C LYS A 73 9.16 -1.71 8.78
N ARG A 74 9.46 -1.56 10.07
CA ARG A 74 9.44 -2.69 11.00
C ARG A 74 8.05 -2.87 11.59
N ALA A 75 7.59 -4.12 11.65
CA ALA A 75 6.40 -4.45 12.44
C ALA A 75 6.58 -3.92 13.88
N PRO A 76 5.51 -3.43 14.53
CA PRO A 76 5.56 -3.12 15.96
C PRO A 76 6.05 -4.32 16.77
N ASP A 77 6.87 -4.09 17.79
CA ASP A 77 7.38 -5.15 18.67
C ASP A 77 6.25 -5.92 19.36
N THR A 78 5.16 -5.21 19.68
CA THR A 78 3.94 -5.77 20.22
C THR A 78 2.85 -5.83 19.15
N HIS A 79 2.58 -7.00 18.62
CA HIS A 79 1.46 -7.28 17.74
C HIS A 79 0.80 -8.59 18.12
N PRO A 80 -0.48 -8.80 17.79
CA PRO A 80 -1.15 -10.09 18.00
C PRO A 80 -0.43 -11.22 17.26
N ASP A 81 -0.46 -12.44 17.84
CA ASP A 81 0.20 -13.62 17.26
C ASP A 81 -0.30 -13.99 15.85
N TRP A 82 -1.52 -13.56 15.50
CA TRP A 82 -2.11 -13.77 14.18
C TRP A 82 -1.68 -12.74 13.12
N ILE A 83 -0.85 -11.76 13.48
CA ILE A 83 -0.20 -10.85 12.52
C ILE A 83 1.08 -11.50 12.05
N GLU A 84 1.16 -11.75 10.75
CA GLU A 84 2.30 -12.35 10.11
C GLU A 84 3.35 -11.31 9.75
N THR A 85 4.61 -11.71 9.81
CA THR A 85 5.75 -10.88 9.42
C THR A 85 6.74 -11.69 8.60
N VAL A 86 7.46 -11.01 7.72
CA VAL A 86 8.57 -11.58 6.94
C VAL A 86 9.80 -10.70 7.04
N GLU A 87 10.99 -11.30 7.05
CA GLU A 87 12.23 -10.54 7.06
C GLU A 87 12.69 -10.22 5.64
N LEU A 88 12.86 -8.93 5.37
CA LEU A 88 13.42 -8.40 4.15
C LEU A 88 14.88 -7.99 4.37
N LYS A 89 15.75 -8.31 3.40
CA LYS A 89 17.11 -7.79 3.31
C LYS A 89 17.18 -6.65 2.31
N PHE A 90 17.83 -5.57 2.68
CA PHE A 90 18.02 -4.40 1.81
C PHE A 90 19.44 -4.36 1.25
N PRO A 91 19.66 -3.69 0.10
CA PRO A 91 21.01 -3.55 -0.49
C PRO A 91 22.05 -2.96 0.46
N SER A 92 21.63 -2.21 1.47
CA SER A 92 22.48 -1.68 2.53
C SER A 92 23.00 -2.72 3.54
N GLY A 93 22.64 -4.00 3.39
CA GLY A 93 22.91 -5.08 4.33
C GLY A 93 22.02 -5.08 5.58
N ARG A 94 21.13 -4.11 5.74
CA ARG A 94 20.15 -4.06 6.85
C ARG A 94 18.99 -5.00 6.58
N THR A 95 18.37 -5.50 7.66
CA THR A 95 17.13 -6.28 7.60
C THR A 95 16.01 -5.55 8.32
N ALA A 96 14.77 -5.82 7.91
CA ALA A 96 13.57 -5.43 8.65
C ALA A 96 12.51 -6.53 8.55
N ARG A 97 11.85 -6.81 9.69
CA ARG A 97 10.66 -7.65 9.70
C ARG A 97 9.45 -6.78 9.40
N GLU A 98 8.84 -6.99 8.24
CA GLU A 98 7.68 -6.22 7.79
C GLU A 98 6.40 -7.04 7.92
N VAL A 99 5.27 -6.33 8.10
CA VAL A 99 3.95 -6.95 8.22
C VAL A 99 3.51 -7.52 6.87
N VAL A 100 2.85 -8.68 6.91
CA VAL A 100 2.18 -9.30 5.76
C VAL A 100 0.69 -9.34 6.03
N VAL A 101 -0.11 -8.98 5.03
CA VAL A 101 -1.58 -8.99 5.12
C VAL A 101 -2.16 -10.02 4.16
N ARG A 102 -2.98 -10.96 4.68
CA ARG A 102 -3.63 -12.03 3.89
C ARG A 102 -5.14 -12.06 4.02
N ASN A 103 -5.68 -11.40 5.05
CA ASN A 103 -7.11 -11.41 5.30
C ASN A 103 -7.60 -10.05 5.83
N ALA A 104 -8.90 -9.89 5.89
CA ALA A 104 -9.54 -8.64 6.30
C ALA A 104 -9.25 -8.25 7.75
N ALA A 105 -9.06 -9.20 8.67
CA ALA A 105 -8.71 -8.89 10.05
C ALA A 105 -7.31 -8.25 10.15
N GLN A 106 -6.32 -8.81 9.42
CA GLN A 106 -4.98 -8.25 9.35
C GLN A 106 -4.96 -6.87 8.67
N LEU A 107 -5.79 -6.69 7.63
CA LEU A 107 -5.98 -5.39 6.98
C LEU A 107 -6.54 -4.36 7.99
N LEU A 108 -7.59 -4.70 8.74
CA LEU A 108 -8.14 -3.79 9.73
C LEU A 108 -7.16 -3.48 10.86
N TRP A 109 -6.31 -4.42 11.22
CA TRP A 109 -5.30 -4.18 12.24
C TRP A 109 -4.29 -3.10 11.78
N ILE A 110 -3.77 -3.14 10.56
CA ILE A 110 -2.88 -2.07 10.06
C ILE A 110 -3.62 -0.74 9.90
N VAL A 111 -4.89 -0.77 9.49
CA VAL A 111 -5.75 0.43 9.44
C VAL A 111 -5.90 1.04 10.84
N ASN A 112 -6.11 0.21 11.88
CA ASN A 112 -6.14 0.67 13.27
C ASN A 112 -4.82 1.32 13.72
N LEU A 113 -3.67 0.94 13.15
CA LEU A 113 -2.40 1.63 13.38
C LEU A 113 -2.31 3.01 12.69
N GLY A 114 -3.30 3.36 11.89
CA GLY A 114 -3.39 4.62 11.16
C GLY A 114 -2.91 4.54 9.71
N CYS A 115 -2.85 3.36 9.12
CA CYS A 115 -2.54 3.22 7.70
C CYS A 115 -3.79 3.57 6.87
N ILE A 116 -3.69 4.67 6.08
CA ILE A 116 -4.70 5.06 5.10
C ILE A 116 -4.30 4.54 3.72
N ASP A 117 -3.02 4.68 3.36
CA ASP A 117 -2.47 4.15 2.12
C ASP A 117 -1.86 2.77 2.36
N LEU A 118 -2.04 1.86 1.41
CA LEU A 118 -1.44 0.54 1.44
C LEU A 118 -0.20 0.53 0.52
N ASN A 119 0.98 0.32 1.10
CA ASN A 119 2.27 0.37 0.40
C ASN A 119 2.95 -1.01 0.38
N PRO A 120 2.42 -1.99 -0.39
CA PRO A 120 3.02 -3.31 -0.50
C PRO A 120 4.27 -3.27 -1.38
N HIS A 121 5.24 -4.14 -1.08
CA HIS A 121 6.36 -4.41 -1.98
C HIS A 121 5.90 -5.14 -3.25
N PRO A 122 6.63 -5.02 -4.37
CA PRO A 122 6.30 -5.72 -5.63
C PRO A 122 6.72 -7.20 -5.62
N VAL A 123 6.93 -7.78 -4.45
CA VAL A 123 7.30 -9.19 -4.22
C VAL A 123 6.29 -9.85 -3.29
N ARG A 124 6.27 -11.19 -3.29
CA ARG A 124 5.47 -11.99 -2.35
C ARG A 124 6.37 -12.73 -1.37
N THR A 125 5.78 -13.17 -0.26
CA THR A 125 6.51 -13.82 0.85
C THR A 125 7.17 -15.15 0.48
N ASP A 126 6.72 -15.80 -0.59
CA ASP A 126 7.28 -17.05 -1.10
C ASP A 126 8.53 -16.83 -1.99
N ASP A 127 8.73 -15.61 -2.50
CA ASP A 127 9.92 -15.21 -3.25
C ASP A 127 10.14 -13.70 -3.11
N LEU A 128 11.09 -13.31 -2.27
CA LEU A 128 11.40 -11.92 -1.97
C LEU A 128 12.44 -11.29 -2.92
N GLU A 129 13.03 -12.08 -3.80
CA GLU A 129 14.10 -11.64 -4.72
C GLU A 129 13.57 -11.31 -6.12
N HIS A 130 12.43 -11.89 -6.52
CA HIS A 130 11.87 -11.74 -7.86
C HIS A 130 10.51 -11.06 -7.82
N PRO A 131 10.43 -9.79 -8.24
CA PRO A 131 9.17 -9.06 -8.36
C PRO A 131 8.18 -9.74 -9.31
N ASP A 132 6.89 -9.74 -8.93
CA ASP A 132 5.78 -10.14 -9.79
C ASP A 132 5.04 -8.93 -10.38
N GLU A 133 5.54 -7.73 -10.10
CA GLU A 133 5.04 -6.46 -10.64
C GLU A 133 6.20 -5.54 -11.03
N LEU A 134 6.09 -4.95 -12.23
CA LEU A 134 6.77 -3.74 -12.60
C LEU A 134 5.83 -2.57 -12.32
N ARG A 135 6.34 -1.50 -11.75
CA ARG A 135 5.56 -0.31 -11.37
C ARG A 135 6.15 0.92 -12.04
N VAL A 136 5.29 1.65 -12.74
CA VAL A 136 5.59 2.98 -13.27
C VAL A 136 4.88 3.99 -12.38
N ASP A 137 5.62 4.93 -11.83
CA ASP A 137 5.13 6.00 -10.97
C ASP A 137 5.19 7.32 -11.71
N LEU A 138 4.01 7.90 -11.96
CA LEU A 138 3.85 9.16 -12.69
C LEU A 138 3.53 10.27 -11.68
N ASP A 139 4.57 10.85 -11.10
CA ASP A 139 4.47 11.97 -10.18
C ASP A 139 4.66 13.31 -10.91
N PRO A 140 3.68 14.24 -10.83
CA PRO A 140 3.81 15.53 -11.48
C PRO A 140 4.80 16.44 -10.75
N GLY A 141 5.68 17.08 -11.51
CA GLY A 141 6.51 18.17 -11.03
C GLY A 141 5.70 19.44 -10.74
N PRO A 142 6.35 20.49 -10.22
CA PRO A 142 5.70 21.78 -10.00
C PRO A 142 5.07 22.33 -11.28
N GLY A 143 3.81 22.78 -11.20
CA GLY A 143 3.08 23.38 -12.33
C GLY A 143 2.46 22.38 -13.31
N VAL A 144 2.69 21.05 -13.15
CA VAL A 144 2.07 20.02 -13.97
C VAL A 144 0.68 19.69 -13.42
N SER A 145 -0.33 19.72 -14.30
CA SER A 145 -1.72 19.41 -13.93
C SER A 145 -1.96 17.88 -13.89
N PHE A 146 -3.03 17.46 -13.19
CA PHE A 146 -3.45 16.05 -13.23
C PHE A 146 -3.86 15.60 -14.64
N GLU A 147 -4.37 16.52 -15.48
CA GLU A 147 -4.69 16.21 -16.88
C GLU A 147 -3.43 15.90 -17.69
N ASP A 148 -2.31 16.57 -17.41
CA ASP A 148 -1.02 16.24 -18.02
C ASP A 148 -0.55 14.83 -17.61
N VAL A 149 -0.70 14.48 -16.32
CA VAL A 149 -0.38 13.13 -15.82
C VAL A 149 -1.24 12.07 -16.53
N ARG A 150 -2.52 12.35 -16.76
CA ARG A 150 -3.42 11.45 -17.51
C ARG A 150 -2.94 11.26 -18.95
N ARG A 151 -2.50 12.34 -19.62
CA ARG A 151 -1.95 12.25 -20.98
C ARG A 151 -0.70 11.39 -21.02
N VAL A 152 0.22 11.58 -20.09
CA VAL A 152 1.42 10.74 -19.98
C VAL A 152 1.06 9.28 -19.68
N ALA A 153 0.05 9.03 -18.85
CA ALA A 153 -0.43 7.66 -18.58
C ALA A 153 -0.98 6.98 -19.87
N MET A 154 -1.56 7.74 -20.79
CA MET A 154 -2.00 7.20 -22.09
C MET A 154 -0.81 6.85 -22.98
N VAL A 155 0.27 7.67 -22.98
CA VAL A 155 1.52 7.32 -23.69
C VAL A 155 2.14 6.05 -23.11
N VAL A 156 2.20 5.94 -21.77
CA VAL A 156 2.66 4.69 -21.12
C VAL A 156 1.83 3.49 -21.57
N ARG A 157 0.51 3.66 -21.72
CA ARG A 157 -0.37 2.59 -22.22
C ARG A 157 0.03 2.18 -23.65
N GLU A 158 0.25 3.14 -24.56
CA GLU A 158 0.64 2.85 -25.94
C GLU A 158 1.95 2.05 -25.99
N VAL A 159 2.98 2.49 -25.23
CA VAL A 159 4.24 1.75 -25.13
C VAL A 159 4.06 0.34 -24.57
N LEU A 160 3.20 0.17 -23.56
CA LEU A 160 2.91 -1.16 -23.01
C LEU A 160 2.19 -2.05 -24.03
N ASP A 161 1.22 -1.50 -24.76
CA ASP A 161 0.47 -2.21 -25.80
C ASP A 161 1.42 -2.67 -26.95
N ASP A 162 2.43 -1.87 -27.34
CA ASP A 162 3.45 -2.22 -28.32
C ASP A 162 4.37 -3.39 -27.88
N HIS A 163 4.44 -3.62 -26.58
CA HIS A 163 5.21 -4.73 -25.99
C HIS A 163 4.34 -5.91 -25.50
N ASP A 164 3.07 -5.96 -25.89
CA ASP A 164 2.11 -6.97 -25.43
C ASP A 164 1.96 -7.02 -23.88
N LEU A 165 2.17 -5.87 -23.23
CA LEU A 165 2.06 -5.73 -21.77
C LEU A 165 0.75 -5.04 -21.39
N ARG A 166 0.14 -5.48 -20.30
CA ARG A 166 -1.06 -4.86 -19.76
C ARG A 166 -0.76 -4.09 -18.49
N GLY A 167 -1.05 -2.79 -18.49
CA GLY A 167 -0.98 -1.91 -17.34
C GLY A 167 -2.33 -1.74 -16.64
N TRP A 168 -2.30 -1.65 -15.31
CA TRP A 168 -3.46 -1.31 -14.47
C TRP A 168 -3.20 0.02 -13.77
N PRO A 169 -3.77 1.13 -14.27
CA PRO A 169 -3.58 2.43 -13.65
C PRO A 169 -4.42 2.56 -12.38
N LYS A 170 -3.87 3.22 -11.37
CA LYS A 170 -4.58 3.70 -10.19
C LYS A 170 -4.06 5.08 -9.79
N THR A 171 -4.91 5.92 -9.22
CA THR A 171 -4.46 7.20 -8.64
C THR A 171 -3.54 6.95 -7.45
N SER A 172 -2.53 7.79 -7.27
CA SER A 172 -1.59 7.67 -6.14
C SER A 172 -2.21 8.01 -4.79
N GLY A 173 -3.36 8.68 -4.79
CA GLY A 173 -3.99 9.24 -3.58
C GLY A 173 -3.54 10.68 -3.30
N SER A 174 -2.63 11.23 -4.13
CA SER A 174 -2.20 12.62 -4.14
C SER A 174 -2.45 13.23 -5.53
N ARG A 175 -1.42 13.46 -6.33
CA ARG A 175 -1.51 14.12 -7.63
C ARG A 175 -1.07 13.25 -8.80
N GLY A 176 -0.61 12.04 -8.54
CA GLY A 176 0.00 11.14 -9.51
C GLY A 176 -0.86 9.93 -9.89
N ILE A 177 -0.31 9.11 -10.79
CA ILE A 177 -0.88 7.83 -11.22
C ILE A 177 0.22 6.77 -11.14
N HIS A 178 -0.08 5.65 -10.48
CA HIS A 178 0.74 4.45 -10.54
C HIS A 178 0.18 3.52 -11.62
N VAL A 179 1.03 3.01 -12.50
CA VAL A 179 0.67 1.95 -13.44
C VAL A 179 1.36 0.67 -13.01
N ASN A 180 0.57 -0.32 -12.59
CA ASN A 180 1.07 -1.62 -12.18
C ASN A 180 1.01 -2.58 -13.35
N ILE A 181 2.10 -3.26 -13.65
CA ILE A 181 2.22 -4.23 -14.74
C ILE A 181 2.62 -5.57 -14.13
N ARG A 182 1.82 -6.62 -14.38
CA ARG A 182 2.14 -7.95 -13.92
C ARG A 182 3.25 -8.55 -14.80
N ILE A 183 4.28 -9.12 -14.16
CA ILE A 183 5.41 -9.76 -14.81
C ILE A 183 5.65 -11.15 -14.23
N GLU A 184 6.39 -11.99 -14.96
CA GLU A 184 6.84 -13.28 -14.44
C GLU A 184 7.93 -13.08 -13.38
N ARG A 185 7.94 -13.91 -12.33
CA ARG A 185 8.90 -13.88 -11.23
C ARG A 185 10.20 -14.59 -11.61
N ARG A 186 10.97 -14.04 -12.55
CA ARG A 186 12.27 -14.58 -12.98
C ARG A 186 13.36 -13.53 -13.12
N TRP A 187 13.00 -12.27 -12.98
CA TRP A 187 13.93 -11.15 -13.03
C TRP A 187 14.09 -10.53 -11.65
N ASN A 188 15.33 -10.22 -11.29
CA ASN A 188 15.61 -9.52 -10.05
C ASN A 188 15.24 -8.03 -10.13
N PHE A 189 15.31 -7.34 -8.98
CA PHE A 189 14.95 -5.92 -8.89
C PHE A 189 15.73 -5.02 -9.85
N ASP A 190 17.04 -5.28 -10.09
CA ASP A 190 17.85 -4.46 -10.99
C ASP A 190 17.41 -4.62 -12.45
N GLN A 191 17.04 -5.82 -12.84
CA GLN A 191 16.53 -6.12 -14.18
C GLN A 191 15.16 -5.45 -14.40
N VAL A 192 14.24 -5.62 -13.44
CA VAL A 192 12.91 -4.99 -13.50
C VAL A 192 13.02 -3.47 -13.50
N ARG A 193 13.90 -2.89 -12.68
CA ARG A 193 14.14 -1.45 -12.67
C ARG A 193 14.68 -0.94 -13.99
N ARG A 194 15.58 -1.67 -14.64
CA ARG A 194 16.10 -1.29 -15.98
C ARG A 194 15.01 -1.30 -17.04
N ALA A 195 14.12 -2.31 -17.00
CA ALA A 195 12.96 -2.35 -17.88
C ALA A 195 12.00 -1.17 -17.63
N ALA A 196 11.68 -0.88 -16.36
CA ALA A 196 10.83 0.26 -16.00
C ALA A 196 11.41 1.60 -16.48
N LEU A 197 12.73 1.77 -16.49
CA LEU A 197 13.40 2.99 -16.97
C LEU A 197 13.52 3.07 -18.49
N ALA A 198 13.27 1.99 -19.22
CA ALA A 198 13.24 2.01 -20.68
C ALA A 198 11.90 2.56 -21.19
N ILE A 199 10.78 2.23 -20.57
CA ILE A 199 9.42 2.65 -20.95
C ILE A 199 9.30 4.16 -21.25
N PRO A 200 9.80 5.10 -20.41
CA PRO A 200 9.66 6.54 -20.69
C PRO A 200 10.63 7.09 -21.74
N ARG A 201 11.46 6.27 -22.36
CA ARG A 201 12.47 6.70 -23.34
C ARG A 201 12.07 6.39 -24.79
N GLU A 202 10.98 5.66 -24.97
CA GLU A 202 10.35 5.36 -26.26
C GLU A 202 9.19 6.33 -26.55
#